data_577ece1e2a1e0fcf0fe91f8a8b5d7184
#
_entry.id   577ece1e2a1e0fcf0fe91f8a8b5d7184
#
_cell.length_a   1.000
_cell.length_b   1.000
_cell.length_c   1.000
_cell.angle_alpha   90.00
_cell.angle_beta   90.00
_cell.angle_gamma   90.00
#
_symmetry.space_group_name_H-M   'P 1'
#
loop_
_entity.id
_entity.type
_entity.pdbx_description
1 polymer ?
#
loop_
_entity_poly.entity_id
_entity_poly.type
_entity_poly.pdbx_seq_one_letter_code
_entity_poly.pdbx_strand_id
1 'polypeptide(L)'
;MSKSLTLAPIALALALTGCGGAAETEDGATSGDTIETVAAPEGQQWSTTVSQTEAGGYVMGNPDAPIKLVEYMSITCGVCATFGEAAFTSIRDDYVESGRVSFEIRNFVRDPLDLTAAILSRCGGEGPYFALTKQALSNQAPMFEKAQGMGEANYNSILQSAPNERFVKLAEELDLISYFQQLGVSEDQAKACLSEEATAEKLMADTQAAVKDFDVQGTPTFLINGQKIDGTSWNVVETKLKEAGAR
;
A
#
# COMPACT_ATOMS: atom_id res chain seq x y z
N MET A 1 -55.23 37.82 56.70
CA MET A 1 -56.40 37.54 55.84
C MET A 1 -55.93 36.52 54.84
N SER A 2 -56.04 35.33 55.15
CA SER A 2 -57.07 34.30 55.04
C SER A 2 -57.39 33.88 53.61
N LYS A 3 -57.22 32.56 53.41
CA LYS A 3 -57.94 31.62 52.50
C LYS A 3 -57.22 31.33 51.19
N SER A 4 -57.24 30.17 50.65
CA SER A 4 -57.75 28.84 51.07
C SER A 4 -57.07 27.74 50.15
N LEU A 5 -56.83 26.64 50.78
CA LEU A 5 -56.44 25.37 50.16
C LEU A 5 -57.56 24.81 49.28
N THR A 6 -57.20 24.24 48.08
CA THR A 6 -58.04 23.19 47.51
C THR A 6 -57.16 22.08 46.97
N LEU A 7 -57.23 20.94 47.63
CA LEU A 7 -56.73 19.64 47.16
C LEU A 7 -57.76 19.06 46.17
N ALA A 8 -57.26 18.39 45.14
CA ALA A 8 -58.03 17.41 44.38
C ALA A 8 -57.12 16.20 44.04
N PRO A 9 -57.68 14.96 44.02
CA PRO A 9 -56.91 13.78 44.28
C PRO A 9 -56.38 13.06 43.02
N ILE A 10 -55.37 12.32 43.30
CA ILE A 10 -54.62 11.35 42.52
C ILE A 10 -55.51 10.25 41.99
N ALA A 11 -55.40 9.88 40.74
CA ALA A 11 -55.75 8.59 40.20
C ALA A 11 -54.51 7.85 39.73
N LEU A 12 -54.14 6.81 40.50
CA LEU A 12 -53.05 5.87 40.24
C LEU A 12 -53.57 4.81 39.31
N ALA A 13 -53.02 4.67 38.12
CA ALA A 13 -53.23 3.52 37.25
C ALA A 13 -51.91 2.78 37.06
N LEU A 14 -51.74 1.66 37.78
CA LEU A 14 -50.75 0.65 37.47
C LEU A 14 -51.17 -0.14 36.22
N ALA A 15 -50.32 -0.21 35.21
CA ALA A 15 -50.34 -1.26 34.21
C ALA A 15 -48.96 -1.87 34.15
N LEU A 16 -48.83 -3.04 34.79
CA LEU A 16 -47.75 -3.98 34.52
C LEU A 16 -48.06 -4.72 33.23
N THR A 17 -47.17 -4.61 32.24
CA THR A 17 -47.01 -5.71 31.26
C THR A 17 -45.51 -5.88 31.06
N GLY A 18 -45.03 -7.02 31.55
CA GLY A 18 -43.68 -7.50 31.25
C GLY A 18 -43.65 -8.07 29.85
N CYS A 19 -42.46 -8.08 29.25
CA CYS A 19 -41.88 -9.24 28.60
C CYS A 19 -40.51 -8.84 28.02
N GLY A 20 -39.56 -9.67 28.29
CA GLY A 20 -38.18 -9.63 27.92
C GLY A 20 -37.93 -9.31 26.46
N GLY A 21 -37.01 -8.38 26.25
CA GLY A 21 -36.23 -8.21 25.05
C GLY A 21 -34.79 -8.31 25.47
N ALA A 22 -34.09 -9.30 24.95
CA ALA A 22 -32.66 -9.41 25.10
C ALA A 22 -32.01 -8.11 24.65
N ALA A 23 -31.14 -7.56 25.48
CA ALA A 23 -30.27 -6.51 25.08
C ALA A 23 -29.32 -7.07 24.02
N GLU A 24 -29.59 -6.79 22.75
CA GLU A 24 -28.59 -6.83 21.73
C GLU A 24 -27.59 -5.75 22.08
N THR A 25 -26.41 -6.14 22.51
CA THR A 25 -25.25 -5.25 22.56
C THR A 25 -24.93 -4.92 21.11
N GLU A 26 -25.46 -3.81 20.63
CA GLU A 26 -24.96 -3.19 19.41
C GLU A 26 -23.50 -2.82 19.69
N ASP A 27 -22.61 -3.60 19.09
CA ASP A 27 -21.19 -3.30 18.97
C ASP A 27 -21.10 -2.05 18.08
N GLY A 28 -20.94 -0.90 18.72
CA GLY A 28 -21.02 0.43 18.08
C GLY A 28 -19.80 0.75 17.24
N ALA A 29 -19.56 -0.02 16.19
CA ALA A 29 -18.76 0.46 15.07
C ALA A 29 -19.62 1.45 14.27
N THR A 30 -19.35 2.73 14.38
CA THR A 30 -19.85 3.75 13.45
C THR A 30 -19.22 3.47 12.08
N SER A 31 -19.84 2.59 11.35
CA SER A 31 -19.54 2.29 9.96
C SER A 31 -19.83 3.54 9.15
N GLY A 32 -18.81 4.06 8.45
CA GLY A 32 -19.02 5.13 7.48
C GLY A 32 -20.10 4.76 6.47
N ASP A 33 -20.83 5.75 5.94
CA ASP A 33 -21.80 5.50 4.89
C ASP A 33 -21.12 4.82 3.70
N THR A 34 -21.82 3.88 3.07
CA THR A 34 -21.30 3.19 1.89
C THR A 34 -21.10 4.20 0.75
N ILE A 35 -19.90 4.27 0.22
CA ILE A 35 -19.58 5.13 -0.91
C ILE A 35 -20.05 4.45 -2.20
N GLU A 36 -20.73 5.20 -3.07
CA GLU A 36 -21.18 4.71 -4.37
C GLU A 36 -20.00 4.38 -5.28
N THR A 37 -20.16 3.40 -6.15
CA THR A 37 -19.17 3.04 -7.16
C THR A 37 -19.07 4.15 -8.22
N VAL A 38 -17.85 4.37 -8.70
CA VAL A 38 -17.55 5.33 -9.78
C VAL A 38 -17.06 4.56 -11.00
N ALA A 39 -17.88 4.52 -12.04
CA ALA A 39 -17.50 3.83 -13.28
C ALA A 39 -16.28 4.49 -13.93
N ALA A 40 -15.38 3.67 -14.49
CA ALA A 40 -14.30 4.19 -15.33
C ALA A 40 -14.86 4.83 -16.61
N PRO A 41 -14.13 5.77 -17.24
CA PRO A 41 -14.49 6.29 -18.55
C PRO A 41 -14.67 5.17 -19.59
N GLU A 42 -15.51 5.42 -20.59
CA GLU A 42 -15.81 4.41 -21.61
C GLU A 42 -14.53 3.86 -22.25
N GLY A 43 -14.41 2.54 -22.30
CA GLY A 43 -13.24 1.82 -22.85
C GLY A 43 -12.03 1.78 -21.92
N GLN A 44 -12.14 2.26 -20.69
CA GLN A 44 -11.08 2.20 -19.66
C GLN A 44 -11.49 1.32 -18.48
N GLN A 45 -10.50 0.91 -17.71
CA GLN A 45 -10.66 0.20 -16.44
C GLN A 45 -9.81 0.91 -15.38
N TRP A 46 -10.36 1.08 -14.19
CA TRP A 46 -9.60 1.69 -13.10
C TRP A 46 -8.39 0.83 -12.72
N SER A 47 -8.50 -0.47 -12.77
CA SER A 47 -7.42 -1.43 -12.50
C SER A 47 -6.22 -1.37 -13.45
N THR A 48 -6.37 -0.68 -14.61
CA THR A 48 -5.28 -0.44 -15.57
C THR A 48 -4.87 1.03 -15.67
N THR A 49 -5.55 1.92 -14.96
CA THR A 49 -5.21 3.34 -14.89
C THR A 49 -4.12 3.52 -13.84
N VAL A 50 -2.90 3.80 -14.28
CA VAL A 50 -1.73 3.97 -13.41
C VAL A 50 -1.06 5.31 -13.72
N SER A 51 -0.65 6.01 -12.68
CA SER A 51 0.14 7.24 -12.81
C SER A 51 1.16 7.36 -11.68
N GLN A 52 2.23 8.13 -11.94
CA GLN A 52 3.20 8.48 -10.90
C GLN A 52 2.67 9.66 -10.07
N THR A 53 2.87 9.61 -8.76
CA THR A 53 2.46 10.67 -7.83
C THR A 53 3.60 11.65 -7.56
N GLU A 54 3.26 12.86 -7.11
CA GLU A 54 4.25 13.86 -6.65
C GLU A 54 5.08 13.34 -5.46
N ALA A 55 4.48 12.47 -4.65
CA ALA A 55 5.15 11.81 -3.53
C ALA A 55 6.13 10.70 -3.96
N GLY A 56 6.33 10.51 -5.27
CA GLY A 56 7.27 9.55 -5.83
C GLY A 56 6.75 8.11 -5.89
N GLY A 57 5.49 7.85 -5.50
CA GLY A 57 4.84 6.56 -5.64
C GLY A 57 4.22 6.34 -7.02
N TYR A 58 3.60 5.17 -7.19
CA TYR A 58 2.71 4.89 -8.31
C TYR A 58 1.33 4.55 -7.76
N VAL A 59 0.31 5.19 -8.30
CA VAL A 59 -1.09 4.98 -7.94
C VAL A 59 -1.84 4.29 -9.07
N MET A 60 -2.65 3.29 -8.69
CA MET A 60 -3.59 2.59 -9.56
C MET A 60 -5.00 3.01 -9.17
N GLY A 61 -5.84 3.28 -10.15
CA GLY A 61 -7.27 3.53 -9.94
C GLY A 61 -7.73 4.92 -10.30
N ASN A 62 -8.94 5.24 -9.85
CA ASN A 62 -9.54 6.54 -10.01
C ASN A 62 -8.70 7.61 -9.28
N PRO A 63 -8.18 8.64 -9.96
CA PRO A 63 -7.40 9.70 -9.30
C PRO A 63 -8.22 10.48 -8.28
N ASP A 64 -9.54 10.55 -8.48
CA ASP A 64 -10.48 11.23 -7.58
C ASP A 64 -11.16 10.28 -6.59
N ALA A 65 -10.64 9.05 -6.43
CA ALA A 65 -11.19 8.09 -5.48
C ALA A 65 -11.29 8.68 -4.08
N PRO A 66 -12.44 8.58 -3.41
CA PRO A 66 -12.65 9.13 -2.06
C PRO A 66 -11.83 8.42 -0.99
N ILE A 67 -11.38 7.19 -1.25
CA ILE A 67 -10.52 6.43 -0.36
C ILE A 67 -9.16 6.22 -1.04
N LYS A 68 -8.10 6.72 -0.40
CA LYS A 68 -6.73 6.61 -0.87
C LYS A 68 -5.97 5.64 0.05
N LEU A 69 -5.73 4.43 -0.45
CA LEU A 69 -4.88 3.44 0.23
C LEU A 69 -3.44 3.62 -0.24
N VAL A 70 -2.54 3.87 0.69
CA VAL A 70 -1.09 3.97 0.43
C VAL A 70 -0.37 2.86 1.17
N GLU A 71 0.53 2.17 0.48
CA GLU A 71 1.46 1.19 1.06
C GLU A 71 2.89 1.71 0.92
N TYR A 72 3.57 1.92 2.04
CA TYR A 72 5.03 2.01 2.07
C TYR A 72 5.61 0.60 2.14
N MET A 73 6.30 0.20 1.08
CA MET A 73 6.79 -1.17 0.93
C MET A 73 8.26 -1.21 0.51
N SER A 74 8.90 -2.34 0.75
CA SER A 74 10.25 -2.68 0.30
C SER A 74 10.21 -3.98 -0.49
N ILE A 75 10.96 -4.04 -1.58
CA ILE A 75 11.06 -5.29 -2.37
C ILE A 75 11.72 -6.42 -1.57
N THR A 76 12.60 -6.08 -0.61
CA THR A 76 13.26 -7.06 0.26
C THR A 76 12.49 -7.40 1.54
N CYS A 77 11.25 -6.91 1.69
CA CYS A 77 10.42 -7.17 2.86
C CYS A 77 9.54 -8.42 2.66
N GLY A 78 9.80 -9.48 3.41
CA GLY A 78 9.00 -10.71 3.34
C GLY A 78 7.53 -10.52 3.73
N VAL A 79 7.23 -9.62 4.68
CA VAL A 79 5.85 -9.30 5.06
C VAL A 79 5.13 -8.58 3.93
N CYS A 80 5.83 -7.70 3.18
CA CYS A 80 5.28 -7.05 1.99
C CYS A 80 4.95 -8.08 0.88
N ALA A 81 5.84 -9.06 0.66
CA ALA A 81 5.58 -10.13 -0.29
C ALA A 81 4.34 -10.94 0.09
N THR A 82 4.23 -11.34 1.38
CA THR A 82 3.07 -12.06 1.90
C THR A 82 1.78 -11.25 1.76
N PHE A 83 1.83 -9.94 2.05
CA PHE A 83 0.69 -9.04 1.87
C PHE A 83 0.29 -8.95 0.39
N GLY A 84 1.26 -8.70 -0.50
CA GLY A 84 1.01 -8.59 -1.94
C GLY A 84 0.39 -9.85 -2.53
N GLU A 85 0.83 -11.04 -2.08
CA GLU A 85 0.25 -12.32 -2.50
C GLU A 85 -1.21 -12.47 -2.03
N ALA A 86 -1.49 -12.12 -0.78
CA ALA A 86 -2.81 -12.28 -0.19
C ALA A 86 -3.83 -11.22 -0.64
N ALA A 87 -3.39 -9.99 -0.90
CA ALA A 87 -4.25 -8.82 -1.02
C ALA A 87 -4.37 -8.25 -2.43
N PHE A 88 -3.31 -8.33 -3.25
CA PHE A 88 -3.22 -7.54 -4.48
C PHE A 88 -4.39 -7.76 -5.44
N THR A 89 -4.83 -9.00 -5.62
CA THR A 89 -5.95 -9.32 -6.52
C THR A 89 -7.24 -8.66 -6.04
N SER A 90 -7.56 -8.79 -4.74
CA SER A 90 -8.76 -8.19 -4.17
C SER A 90 -8.68 -6.66 -4.18
N ILE A 91 -7.53 -6.07 -3.84
CA ILE A 91 -7.33 -4.62 -3.92
C ILE A 91 -7.63 -4.13 -5.34
N ARG A 92 -7.04 -4.77 -6.36
CA ARG A 92 -7.19 -4.38 -7.76
C ARG A 92 -8.63 -4.57 -8.26
N ASP A 93 -9.19 -5.77 -8.08
CA ASP A 93 -10.42 -6.18 -8.77
C ASP A 93 -11.69 -5.78 -8.01
N ASP A 94 -11.66 -5.80 -6.65
CA ASP A 94 -12.84 -5.50 -5.86
C ASP A 94 -12.90 -4.04 -5.40
N TYR A 95 -11.75 -3.46 -5.03
CA TYR A 95 -11.68 -2.12 -4.46
C TYR A 95 -11.32 -1.05 -5.49
N VAL A 96 -10.22 -1.21 -6.23
CA VAL A 96 -9.78 -0.22 -7.22
C VAL A 96 -10.74 -0.15 -8.40
N GLU A 97 -11.13 -1.31 -8.95
CA GLU A 97 -12.06 -1.34 -10.09
C GLU A 97 -13.44 -0.75 -9.77
N SER A 98 -13.83 -0.73 -8.51
CA SER A 98 -15.06 -0.03 -8.07
C SER A 98 -14.99 1.49 -8.21
N GLY A 99 -13.80 2.07 -8.43
CA GLY A 99 -13.55 3.50 -8.48
C GLY A 99 -13.62 4.22 -7.13
N ARG A 100 -13.93 3.51 -6.05
CA ARG A 100 -14.01 4.04 -4.67
C ARG A 100 -12.67 4.15 -3.99
N VAL A 101 -11.72 3.30 -4.39
CA VAL A 101 -10.38 3.22 -3.80
C VAL A 101 -9.34 3.45 -4.87
N SER A 102 -8.34 4.28 -4.58
CA SER A 102 -7.07 4.26 -5.30
C SER A 102 -6.01 3.58 -4.44
N PHE A 103 -5.13 2.81 -5.08
CA PHE A 103 -4.04 2.11 -4.39
C PHE A 103 -2.69 2.63 -4.86
N GLU A 104 -1.92 3.22 -3.94
CA GLU A 104 -0.60 3.76 -4.20
C GLU A 104 0.47 2.92 -3.49
N ILE A 105 1.52 2.54 -4.21
CA ILE A 105 2.73 1.96 -3.65
C ILE A 105 3.83 3.03 -3.63
N ARG A 106 4.43 3.24 -2.45
CA ARG A 106 5.61 4.06 -2.22
C ARG A 106 6.77 3.18 -1.77
N ASN A 107 7.87 3.22 -2.50
CA ASN A 107 9.05 2.47 -2.09
C ASN A 107 9.65 3.06 -0.81
N PHE A 108 9.89 2.21 0.17
CA PHE A 108 10.64 2.51 1.38
C PHE A 108 11.94 1.70 1.35
N VAL A 109 13.01 2.35 0.89
CA VAL A 109 14.30 1.70 0.63
C VAL A 109 15.02 1.36 1.93
N ARG A 110 15.39 0.10 2.08
CA ARG A 110 16.01 -0.45 3.29
C ARG A 110 17.52 -0.68 3.15
N ASP A 111 17.95 -1.05 1.95
CA ASP A 111 19.33 -1.43 1.66
C ASP A 111 19.63 -1.31 0.13
N PRO A 112 20.88 -1.44 -0.31
CA PRO A 112 21.23 -1.36 -1.73
C PRO A 112 20.59 -2.43 -2.62
N LEU A 113 20.31 -3.62 -2.09
CA LEU A 113 19.63 -4.69 -2.83
C LEU A 113 18.18 -4.31 -3.11
N ASP A 114 17.48 -3.80 -2.08
CA ASP A 114 16.13 -3.27 -2.20
C ASP A 114 16.06 -2.13 -3.22
N LEU A 115 17.00 -1.17 -3.12
CA LEU A 115 17.08 -0.05 -4.05
C LEU A 115 17.26 -0.51 -5.51
N THR A 116 18.15 -1.49 -5.73
CA THR A 116 18.38 -2.07 -7.07
C THR A 116 17.10 -2.66 -7.66
N ALA A 117 16.40 -3.48 -6.89
CA ALA A 117 15.16 -4.10 -7.32
C ALA A 117 14.01 -3.08 -7.49
N ALA A 118 13.95 -2.07 -6.62
CA ALA A 118 12.99 -0.97 -6.73
C ALA A 118 13.20 -0.14 -8.01
N ILE A 119 14.43 0.19 -8.36
CA ILE A 119 14.77 0.88 -9.63
C ILE A 119 14.28 0.04 -10.82
N LEU A 120 14.60 -1.25 -10.85
CA LEU A 120 14.19 -2.14 -11.95
C LEU A 120 12.68 -2.26 -12.08
N SER A 121 11.95 -2.32 -10.97
CA SER A 121 10.49 -2.36 -10.99
C SER A 121 9.85 -1.11 -11.59
N ARG A 122 10.56 0.02 -11.57
CA ARG A 122 10.13 1.31 -12.10
C ARG A 122 10.53 1.51 -13.57
N CYS A 123 11.49 0.74 -14.07
CA CYS A 123 12.04 0.89 -15.42
C CYS A 123 11.02 0.77 -16.55
N GLY A 124 9.94 0.03 -16.36
CA GLY A 124 8.86 -0.08 -17.33
C GLY A 124 7.97 1.15 -17.45
N GLY A 125 8.11 2.14 -16.56
CA GLY A 125 7.21 3.29 -16.45
C GLY A 125 5.88 2.92 -15.75
N GLU A 126 4.85 3.74 -15.96
CA GLU A 126 3.58 3.66 -15.24
C GLU A 126 2.84 2.33 -15.47
N GLY A 127 2.61 1.95 -16.72
CA GLY A 127 1.76 0.81 -17.07
C GLY A 127 2.17 -0.52 -16.39
N PRO A 128 3.42 -0.99 -16.53
CA PRO A 128 3.84 -2.27 -15.96
C PRO A 128 4.25 -2.22 -14.48
N TYR A 129 4.31 -1.05 -13.83
CA TYR A 129 4.89 -0.89 -12.50
C TYR A 129 4.35 -1.90 -11.47
N PHE A 130 3.05 -2.01 -11.33
CA PHE A 130 2.44 -2.93 -10.34
C PHE A 130 2.73 -4.40 -10.65
N ALA A 131 2.74 -4.76 -11.93
CA ALA A 131 3.09 -6.12 -12.34
C ALA A 131 4.56 -6.44 -12.08
N LEU A 132 5.48 -5.54 -12.44
CA LEU A 132 6.91 -5.69 -12.19
C LEU A 132 7.22 -5.73 -10.69
N THR A 133 6.58 -4.87 -9.90
CA THR A 133 6.72 -4.85 -8.43
C THR A 133 6.25 -6.17 -7.81
N LYS A 134 5.10 -6.68 -8.23
CA LYS A 134 4.59 -7.99 -7.76
C LYS A 134 5.57 -9.12 -8.09
N GLN A 135 6.10 -9.14 -9.31
CA GLN A 135 7.09 -10.15 -9.72
C GLN A 135 8.40 -10.03 -8.93
N ALA A 136 8.87 -8.81 -8.68
CA ALA A 136 10.06 -8.57 -7.85
C ALA A 136 9.87 -9.09 -6.42
N LEU A 137 8.72 -8.84 -5.80
CA LEU A 137 8.35 -9.39 -4.49
C LEU A 137 8.33 -10.92 -4.48
N SER A 138 7.83 -11.55 -5.54
CA SER A 138 7.80 -13.01 -5.67
C SER A 138 9.19 -13.62 -5.91
N ASN A 139 10.17 -12.83 -6.37
CA ASN A 139 11.54 -13.25 -6.63
C ASN A 139 12.50 -13.06 -5.43
N GLN A 140 12.00 -12.79 -4.25
CA GLN A 140 12.84 -12.51 -3.07
C GLN A 140 13.80 -13.70 -2.75
N ALA A 141 13.31 -14.93 -2.74
CA ALA A 141 14.12 -16.07 -2.34
C ALA A 141 15.33 -16.29 -3.25
N PRO A 142 15.21 -16.37 -4.61
CA PRO A 142 16.36 -16.42 -5.50
C PRO A 142 17.31 -15.23 -5.36
N MET A 143 16.77 -14.01 -5.18
CA MET A 143 17.56 -12.80 -5.02
C MET A 143 18.41 -12.85 -3.75
N PHE A 144 17.85 -13.29 -2.62
CA PHE A 144 18.61 -13.45 -1.36
C PHE A 144 19.65 -14.58 -1.44
N GLU A 145 19.32 -15.70 -2.10
CA GLU A 145 20.28 -16.79 -2.32
C GLU A 145 21.50 -16.30 -3.09
N LYS A 146 21.28 -15.56 -4.18
CA LYS A 146 22.37 -14.95 -4.96
C LYS A 146 23.18 -13.94 -4.13
N ALA A 147 22.51 -13.06 -3.37
CA ALA A 147 23.18 -12.10 -2.53
C ALA A 147 24.06 -12.76 -1.46
N GLN A 148 23.61 -13.84 -0.85
CA GLN A 148 24.40 -14.63 0.10
C GLN A 148 25.55 -15.35 -0.59
N GLY A 149 25.31 -15.92 -1.78
CA GLY A 149 26.32 -16.66 -2.55
C GLY A 149 27.46 -15.78 -3.06
N MET A 150 27.21 -14.50 -3.32
CA MET A 150 28.24 -13.55 -3.79
C MET A 150 29.30 -13.24 -2.71
N GLY A 151 28.95 -13.34 -1.43
CA GLY A 151 29.80 -13.07 -0.28
C GLY A 151 30.06 -11.59 -0.01
N GLU A 152 30.34 -11.27 1.25
CA GLU A 152 30.44 -9.90 1.73
C GLU A 152 31.54 -9.07 1.04
N ALA A 153 32.68 -9.69 0.74
CA ALA A 153 33.80 -8.98 0.12
C ALA A 153 33.45 -8.50 -1.31
N ASN A 154 32.80 -9.36 -2.11
CA ASN A 154 32.36 -8.99 -3.46
C ASN A 154 31.24 -7.94 -3.39
N TYR A 155 30.25 -8.13 -2.54
CA TYR A 155 29.17 -7.16 -2.32
C TYR A 155 29.72 -5.76 -1.98
N ASN A 156 30.62 -5.67 -1.01
CA ASN A 156 31.22 -4.40 -0.62
C ASN A 156 32.07 -3.77 -1.74
N SER A 157 32.79 -4.59 -2.52
CA SER A 157 33.54 -4.11 -3.69
C SER A 157 32.63 -3.50 -4.75
N ILE A 158 31.49 -4.12 -5.03
CA ILE A 158 30.47 -3.60 -5.96
C ILE A 158 29.93 -2.26 -5.48
N LEU A 159 29.57 -2.15 -4.20
CA LEU A 159 29.02 -0.91 -3.65
C LEU A 159 30.02 0.26 -3.64
N GLN A 160 31.32 -0.03 -3.68
CA GLN A 160 32.39 0.97 -3.82
C GLN A 160 32.65 1.39 -5.26
N SER A 161 32.01 0.78 -6.26
CA SER A 161 32.07 1.21 -7.65
C SER A 161 31.51 2.61 -7.85
N ALA A 162 31.76 3.21 -9.01
CA ALA A 162 31.20 4.51 -9.37
C ALA A 162 29.66 4.50 -9.22
N PRO A 163 29.04 5.63 -8.82
CA PRO A 163 27.60 5.70 -8.57
C PRO A 163 26.74 5.15 -9.71
N ASN A 164 27.09 5.47 -10.94
CA ASN A 164 26.39 5.02 -12.15
C ASN A 164 26.67 3.55 -12.55
N GLU A 165 27.55 2.85 -11.84
CA GLU A 165 27.90 1.47 -12.15
C GLU A 165 27.46 0.47 -11.07
N ARG A 166 27.41 0.92 -9.80
CA ARG A 166 27.24 0.02 -8.64
C ARG A 166 25.95 -0.79 -8.70
N PHE A 167 24.84 -0.18 -9.10
CA PHE A 167 23.55 -0.87 -9.16
C PHE A 167 23.46 -1.75 -10.41
N VAL A 168 24.13 -1.40 -11.51
CA VAL A 168 24.25 -2.27 -12.69
C VAL A 168 25.00 -3.53 -12.33
N LYS A 169 26.19 -3.40 -11.72
CA LYS A 169 27.00 -4.54 -11.28
C LYS A 169 26.27 -5.42 -10.27
N LEU A 170 25.58 -4.79 -9.32
CA LEU A 170 24.79 -5.52 -8.33
C LEU A 170 23.65 -6.31 -9.00
N ALA A 171 22.95 -5.69 -9.93
CA ALA A 171 21.87 -6.34 -10.66
C ALA A 171 22.36 -7.49 -11.58
N GLU A 172 23.55 -7.34 -12.17
CA GLU A 172 24.19 -8.40 -12.97
C GLU A 172 24.55 -9.61 -12.09
N GLU A 173 25.22 -9.40 -10.95
CA GLU A 173 25.59 -10.47 -10.01
C GLU A 173 24.39 -11.19 -9.40
N LEU A 174 23.27 -10.50 -9.27
CA LEU A 174 22.02 -11.03 -8.72
C LEU A 174 21.11 -11.67 -9.79
N ASP A 175 21.53 -11.71 -11.08
CA ASP A 175 20.73 -12.11 -12.24
C ASP A 175 19.42 -11.29 -12.39
N LEU A 176 19.31 -10.12 -11.77
CA LEU A 176 18.11 -9.30 -11.82
C LEU A 176 17.86 -8.72 -13.21
N ILE A 177 18.89 -8.34 -13.97
CA ILE A 177 18.71 -7.86 -15.34
C ILE A 177 18.07 -8.95 -16.19
N SER A 178 18.58 -10.18 -16.15
CA SER A 178 18.04 -11.33 -16.88
C SER A 178 16.61 -11.67 -16.43
N TYR A 179 16.31 -11.53 -15.13
CA TYR A 179 14.97 -11.74 -14.60
C TYR A 179 13.98 -10.70 -15.14
N PHE A 180 14.32 -9.41 -15.07
CA PHE A 180 13.45 -8.35 -15.58
C PHE A 180 13.32 -8.34 -17.11
N GLN A 181 14.31 -8.86 -17.84
CA GLN A 181 14.18 -9.10 -19.29
C GLN A 181 13.04 -10.07 -19.62
N GLN A 182 12.87 -11.13 -18.83
CA GLN A 182 11.76 -12.08 -19.00
C GLN A 182 10.39 -11.41 -18.72
N LEU A 183 10.40 -10.29 -17.98
CA LEU A 183 9.22 -9.49 -17.65
C LEU A 183 9.00 -8.33 -18.63
N GLY A 184 9.83 -8.21 -19.69
CA GLY A 184 9.67 -7.21 -20.74
C GLY A 184 10.49 -5.93 -20.59
N VAL A 185 11.40 -5.85 -19.62
CA VAL A 185 12.37 -4.75 -19.49
C VAL A 185 13.65 -5.17 -20.23
N SER A 186 14.00 -4.49 -21.33
CA SER A 186 15.21 -4.86 -22.08
C SER A 186 16.48 -4.63 -21.25
N GLU A 187 17.56 -5.34 -21.59
CA GLU A 187 18.86 -5.18 -20.91
C GLU A 187 19.36 -3.74 -20.94
N ASP A 188 19.30 -3.10 -22.12
CA ASP A 188 19.74 -1.72 -22.28
C ASP A 188 18.89 -0.77 -21.43
N GLN A 189 17.58 -0.99 -21.37
CA GLN A 189 16.67 -0.22 -20.54
C GLN A 189 16.97 -0.42 -19.05
N ALA A 190 17.16 -1.67 -18.61
CA ALA A 190 17.52 -1.97 -17.22
C ALA A 190 18.84 -1.30 -16.82
N LYS A 191 19.88 -1.40 -17.68
CA LYS A 191 21.18 -0.74 -17.43
C LYS A 191 21.07 0.78 -17.40
N ALA A 192 20.30 1.37 -18.31
CA ALA A 192 20.05 2.81 -18.31
C ALA A 192 19.38 3.28 -17.01
N CYS A 193 18.31 2.62 -16.58
CA CYS A 193 17.63 2.92 -15.32
C CYS A 193 18.57 2.80 -14.10
N LEU A 194 19.34 1.73 -14.02
CA LEU A 194 20.25 1.45 -12.91
C LEU A 194 21.45 2.43 -12.86
N SER A 195 21.80 3.02 -13.99
CA SER A 195 22.87 4.01 -14.10
C SER A 195 22.42 5.44 -13.79
N GLU A 196 21.10 5.68 -13.66
CA GLU A 196 20.55 6.99 -13.38
C GLU A 196 20.61 7.28 -11.87
N GLU A 197 21.63 8.05 -11.46
CA GLU A 197 21.85 8.41 -10.06
C GLU A 197 20.66 9.16 -9.44
N ALA A 198 20.02 10.03 -10.21
CA ALA A 198 18.89 10.83 -9.74
C ALA A 198 17.70 9.98 -9.26
N THR A 199 17.43 8.85 -9.91
CA THR A 199 16.38 7.90 -9.46
C THR A 199 16.72 7.27 -8.11
N ALA A 200 17.98 6.86 -7.92
CA ALA A 200 18.43 6.30 -6.64
C ALA A 200 18.37 7.33 -5.51
N GLU A 201 18.85 8.55 -5.76
CA GLU A 201 18.82 9.66 -4.81
C GLU A 201 17.38 10.02 -4.42
N LYS A 202 16.48 10.09 -5.42
CA LYS A 202 15.06 10.37 -5.16
C LYS A 202 14.42 9.30 -4.27
N LEU A 203 14.60 8.03 -4.57
CA LEU A 203 14.04 6.92 -3.76
C LEU A 203 14.54 6.96 -2.31
N MET A 204 15.81 7.30 -2.10
CA MET A 204 16.36 7.49 -0.76
C MET A 204 15.76 8.73 -0.06
N ALA A 205 15.60 9.83 -0.78
CA ALA A 205 14.97 11.05 -0.25
C ALA A 205 13.48 10.82 0.10
N ASP A 206 12.74 10.11 -0.76
CA ASP A 206 11.34 9.74 -0.52
C ASP A 206 11.20 8.86 0.74
N THR A 207 12.16 7.94 0.95
CA THR A 207 12.23 7.15 2.19
C THR A 207 12.43 8.03 3.43
N GLN A 208 13.32 9.02 3.36
CA GLN A 208 13.54 9.96 4.46
C GLN A 208 12.31 10.83 4.72
N ALA A 209 11.62 11.27 3.67
CA ALA A 209 10.36 12.00 3.78
C ALA A 209 9.27 11.14 4.45
N ALA A 210 9.17 9.85 4.10
CA ALA A 210 8.23 8.93 4.72
C ALA A 210 8.43 8.79 6.23
N VAL A 211 9.68 8.70 6.68
CA VAL A 211 10.02 8.69 8.12
C VAL A 211 9.61 10.00 8.79
N LYS A 212 9.95 11.13 8.18
CA LYS A 212 9.75 12.46 8.78
C LYS A 212 8.27 12.85 8.82
N ASP A 213 7.54 12.64 7.71
CA ASP A 213 6.23 13.24 7.51
C ASP A 213 5.09 12.30 7.94
N PHE A 214 5.33 10.98 7.95
CA PHE A 214 4.33 9.96 8.25
C PHE A 214 4.77 8.98 9.35
N ASP A 215 5.92 9.21 9.98
CA ASP A 215 6.48 8.32 11.01
C ASP A 215 6.52 6.85 10.56
N VAL A 216 6.96 6.61 9.33
CA VAL A 216 7.15 5.25 8.80
C VAL A 216 8.41 4.65 9.42
N GLN A 217 8.27 3.62 10.25
CA GLN A 217 9.38 2.98 10.96
C GLN A 217 9.77 1.62 10.34
N GLY A 218 8.99 1.15 9.37
CA GLY A 218 9.22 -0.14 8.72
C GLY A 218 8.18 -0.47 7.66
N THR A 219 8.29 -1.65 7.08
CA THR A 219 7.45 -2.09 5.97
C THR A 219 6.78 -3.45 6.25
N PRO A 220 5.55 -3.64 5.75
CA PRO A 220 4.71 -2.61 5.14
C PRO A 220 4.15 -1.63 6.19
N THR A 221 3.94 -0.38 5.81
CA THR A 221 3.15 0.60 6.57
C THR A 221 2.03 1.10 5.66
N PHE A 222 0.81 1.11 6.17
CA PHE A 222 -0.36 1.51 5.41
C PHE A 222 -0.95 2.83 5.92
N LEU A 223 -1.41 3.66 4.95
CA LEU A 223 -2.23 4.83 5.25
C LEU A 223 -3.55 4.74 4.50
N ILE A 224 -4.64 5.15 5.15
CA ILE A 224 -5.92 5.41 4.50
C ILE A 224 -6.24 6.89 4.67
N ASN A 225 -6.42 7.60 3.56
CA ASN A 225 -6.67 9.05 3.53
C ASN A 225 -5.63 9.85 4.35
N GLY A 226 -4.36 9.44 4.27
CA GLY A 226 -3.24 10.06 4.99
C GLY A 226 -3.11 9.68 6.46
N GLN A 227 -4.02 8.88 7.01
CA GLN A 227 -3.94 8.38 8.38
C GLN A 227 -3.31 6.99 8.43
N LYS A 228 -2.24 6.85 9.21
CA LYS A 228 -1.58 5.56 9.42
C LYS A 228 -2.53 4.60 10.15
N ILE A 229 -2.62 3.38 9.68
CA ILE A 229 -3.40 2.32 10.31
C ILE A 229 -2.49 1.33 11.03
N ASP A 230 -2.97 0.77 12.13
CA ASP A 230 -2.25 -0.24 12.87
C ASP A 230 -2.50 -1.62 12.27
N GLY A 231 -1.41 -2.35 11.99
CA GLY A 231 -1.44 -3.71 11.46
C GLY A 231 -1.05 -3.80 9.98
N THR A 232 -0.59 -4.98 9.60
CA THR A 232 0.04 -5.25 8.29
C THR A 232 -0.60 -6.40 7.53
N SER A 233 -1.66 -7.01 8.07
CA SER A 233 -2.37 -8.10 7.39
C SER A 233 -3.49 -7.58 6.50
N TRP A 234 -3.80 -8.33 5.44
CA TRP A 234 -4.92 -7.99 4.57
C TRP A 234 -6.24 -7.83 5.31
N ASN A 235 -6.55 -8.72 6.25
CA ASN A 235 -7.79 -8.63 7.02
C ASN A 235 -7.94 -7.29 7.76
N VAL A 236 -6.84 -6.76 8.32
CA VAL A 236 -6.85 -5.45 8.99
C VAL A 236 -7.06 -4.33 7.98
N VAL A 237 -6.29 -4.32 6.88
CA VAL A 237 -6.40 -3.29 5.84
C VAL A 237 -7.81 -3.30 5.21
N GLU A 238 -8.33 -4.48 4.89
CA GLU A 238 -9.66 -4.64 4.32
C GLU A 238 -10.76 -4.14 5.27
N THR A 239 -10.65 -4.46 6.56
CA THR A 239 -11.58 -3.97 7.57
C THR A 239 -11.59 -2.45 7.58
N LYS A 240 -10.41 -1.81 7.55
CA LYS A 240 -10.28 -0.35 7.53
C LYS A 240 -10.81 0.29 6.24
N LEU A 241 -10.65 -0.37 5.08
CA LEU A 241 -11.27 0.07 3.84
C LEU A 241 -12.81 0.03 3.93
N LYS A 242 -13.35 -1.04 4.51
CA LYS A 242 -14.80 -1.19 4.74
C LYS A 242 -15.33 -0.16 5.74
N GLU A 243 -14.60 0.13 6.81
CA GLU A 243 -14.92 1.19 7.76
C GLU A 243 -14.91 2.58 7.11
N ALA A 244 -14.01 2.80 6.15
CA ALA A 244 -13.94 4.04 5.36
C ALA A 244 -15.04 4.17 4.30
N GLY A 245 -15.90 3.15 4.11
CA GLY A 245 -17.03 3.18 3.19
C GLY A 245 -16.86 2.35 1.91
N ALA A 246 -15.76 1.61 1.74
CA ALA A 246 -15.52 0.73 0.59
C ALA A 246 -16.23 -0.63 0.76
N ARG A 247 -17.57 -0.65 0.75
CA ARG A 247 -18.40 -1.85 0.93
C ARG A 247 -19.12 -2.23 -0.34
#